data_2e100254b97316c4bc4edfb30d01e06d
#
_entry.id   2e100254b97316c4bc4edfb30d01e06d
#
_cell.length_a   1.000
_cell.length_b   1.000
_cell.length_c   1.000
_cell.angle_alpha   90.00
_cell.angle_beta   90.00
_cell.angle_gamma   90.00
#
_symmetry.space_group_name_H-M   'P 1'
#
loop_
_entity.id
_entity.type
_entity.pdbx_description
1 polymer ?
#
loop_
_entity_poly.entity_id
_entity_poly.type
_entity_poly.pdbx_seq_one_letter_code
_entity_poly.pdbx_strand_id
1 'polypeptide(L)'
;KLKNGITAYLVADATAQPLVSLQVAIRGGAYLDPKGKEGLTSAWGAQLRQGGTRSLPAEKLDARLDFLAAQLNTYGGNEEAGLFLNLMEKDVKEGLALALEVLTQPAFAQDRLDLWKRNRLRALEQLNDDPAGIERYQVGLLTYGADHYAARWPTAAALQGLTREDLLAHHARMI
;
A
#
# COMPACT_ATOMS: atom_id res chain seq x y z
N LYS A 1 -21.19 -3.76 -13.01
CA LYS A 1 -21.11 -3.70 -11.54
C LYS A 1 -21.33 -5.09 -10.95
N LEU A 2 -20.55 -5.45 -9.94
CA LEU A 2 -20.76 -6.67 -9.16
C LEU A 2 -21.92 -6.47 -8.16
N LYS A 3 -22.43 -7.60 -7.59
CA LYS A 3 -23.55 -7.55 -6.64
C LYS A 3 -23.28 -6.70 -5.39
N ASN A 4 -22.01 -6.58 -4.99
CA ASN A 4 -21.54 -5.76 -3.85
C ASN A 4 -21.27 -4.28 -4.21
N GLY A 5 -21.61 -3.85 -5.45
CA GLY A 5 -21.44 -2.47 -5.89
C GLY A 5 -20.08 -2.17 -6.54
N ILE A 6 -19.11 -3.05 -6.46
CA ILE A 6 -17.79 -2.87 -7.09
C ILE A 6 -17.97 -2.80 -8.61
N THR A 7 -17.32 -1.83 -9.25
CA THR A 7 -17.25 -1.73 -10.69
C THR A 7 -16.03 -2.51 -11.17
N ALA A 8 -16.25 -3.52 -12.01
CA ALA A 8 -15.18 -4.28 -12.64
C ALA A 8 -15.15 -3.98 -14.14
N TYR A 9 -13.95 -3.81 -14.67
CA TYR A 9 -13.67 -3.70 -16.10
C TYR A 9 -12.85 -4.92 -16.51
N LEU A 10 -13.26 -5.61 -17.53
CA LEU A 10 -12.55 -6.75 -18.10
C LEU A 10 -12.13 -6.38 -19.53
N VAL A 11 -10.83 -6.43 -19.77
CA VAL A 11 -10.25 -6.25 -21.10
C VAL A 11 -9.59 -7.57 -21.49
N ALA A 12 -10.07 -8.18 -22.57
CA ALA A 12 -9.49 -9.39 -23.12
C ALA A 12 -8.71 -9.06 -24.37
N ASP A 13 -7.44 -9.51 -24.42
CA ASP A 13 -6.59 -9.42 -25.60
C ASP A 13 -6.14 -10.83 -26.00
N ALA A 14 -6.76 -11.36 -27.06
CA ALA A 14 -6.48 -12.71 -27.56
C ALA A 14 -5.13 -12.83 -28.26
N THR A 15 -4.45 -11.72 -28.53
CA THR A 15 -3.12 -11.68 -29.18
C THR A 15 -1.98 -11.56 -28.19
N ALA A 16 -2.29 -11.29 -26.93
CA ALA A 16 -1.31 -11.10 -25.86
C ALA A 16 -0.70 -12.44 -25.37
N GLN A 17 0.40 -12.30 -24.66
CA GLN A 17 0.97 -13.42 -23.89
C GLN A 17 -0.04 -13.93 -22.87
N PRO A 18 0.07 -15.19 -22.39
CA PRO A 18 -0.85 -15.77 -21.40
C PRO A 18 -0.59 -15.18 -19.98
N LEU A 19 -0.70 -13.85 -19.87
CA LEU A 19 -0.53 -13.07 -18.66
C LEU A 19 -1.87 -12.45 -18.27
N VAL A 20 -2.12 -12.41 -16.97
CA VAL A 20 -3.27 -11.71 -16.40
C VAL A 20 -2.77 -10.60 -15.49
N SER A 21 -3.25 -9.39 -15.72
CA SER A 21 -3.01 -8.23 -14.84
C SER A 21 -4.32 -7.84 -14.17
N LEU A 22 -4.27 -7.72 -12.85
CA LEU A 22 -5.38 -7.21 -12.03
C LEU A 22 -4.92 -5.93 -11.34
N GLN A 23 -5.72 -4.89 -11.44
CA GLN A 23 -5.58 -3.69 -10.62
C GLN A 23 -6.83 -3.51 -9.78
N VAL A 24 -6.64 -3.32 -8.47
CA VAL A 24 -7.69 -2.93 -7.54
C VAL A 24 -7.40 -1.51 -7.11
N ALA A 25 -8.34 -0.60 -7.37
CA ALA A 25 -8.28 0.78 -6.92
C ALA A 25 -9.28 0.98 -5.78
N ILE A 26 -8.80 1.53 -4.66
CA ILE A 26 -9.56 1.82 -3.46
C ILE A 26 -9.58 3.33 -3.27
N ARG A 27 -10.77 3.92 -3.26
CA ARG A 27 -10.91 5.35 -2.98
C ARG A 27 -10.56 5.62 -1.54
N GLY A 28 -9.62 6.51 -1.33
CA GLY A 28 -9.11 6.87 -0.02
C GLY A 28 -7.58 6.91 -0.04
N GLY A 29 -6.99 7.75 0.78
CA GLY A 29 -5.56 7.96 0.77
C GLY A 29 -5.09 8.77 1.97
N ALA A 30 -3.89 9.31 1.90
CA ALA A 30 -3.27 10.08 2.98
C ALA A 30 -4.06 11.34 3.39
N TYR A 31 -4.98 11.82 2.55
CA TYR A 31 -5.91 12.89 2.94
C TYR A 31 -6.84 12.46 4.10
N LEU A 32 -6.99 11.16 4.34
CA LEU A 32 -7.74 10.60 5.46
C LEU A 32 -6.88 10.36 6.70
N ASP A 33 -5.56 10.56 6.61
CA ASP A 33 -4.66 10.39 7.76
C ASP A 33 -4.98 11.43 8.83
N PRO A 34 -5.18 11.02 10.08
CA PRO A 34 -5.37 11.96 11.19
C PRO A 34 -4.12 12.84 11.37
N LYS A 35 -4.30 14.08 11.83
CA LYS A 35 -3.17 14.94 12.23
C LYS A 35 -2.31 14.23 13.29
N GLY A 36 -1.00 14.21 13.07
CA GLY A 36 -0.03 13.49 13.92
C GLY A 36 0.12 12.00 13.59
N LYS A 37 -0.59 11.51 12.57
CA LYS A 37 -0.47 10.15 12.02
C LYS A 37 -0.14 10.18 10.51
N GLU A 38 0.50 11.25 10.06
CA GLU A 38 0.92 11.40 8.67
C GLU A 38 1.82 10.22 8.28
N GLY A 39 1.48 9.57 7.17
CA GLY A 39 2.14 8.34 6.71
C GLY A 39 1.41 7.06 7.09
N LEU A 40 0.27 7.13 7.81
CA LEU A 40 -0.55 5.96 8.16
C LEU A 40 -1.01 5.20 6.92
N THR A 41 -1.59 5.90 5.94
CA THR A 41 -2.02 5.27 4.67
C THR A 41 -0.86 4.62 3.92
N SER A 42 0.31 5.26 3.89
CA SER A 42 1.51 4.70 3.25
C SER A 42 2.00 3.44 3.98
N ALA A 43 2.02 3.47 5.32
CA ALA A 43 2.36 2.30 6.14
C ALA A 43 1.36 1.16 5.91
N TRP A 44 0.07 1.45 5.99
CA TRP A 44 -0.99 0.48 5.75
C TRP A 44 -0.88 -0.16 4.36
N GLY A 45 -0.77 0.66 3.31
CA GLY A 45 -0.64 0.16 1.94
C GLY A 45 0.58 -0.76 1.76
N ALA A 46 1.74 -0.39 2.31
CA ALA A 46 2.93 -1.25 2.27
C ALA A 46 2.73 -2.54 3.07
N GLN A 47 2.14 -2.45 4.26
CA GLN A 47 2.00 -3.57 5.19
C GLN A 47 0.88 -4.56 4.80
N LEU A 48 -0.04 -4.21 3.89
CA LEU A 48 -1.01 -5.15 3.33
C LEU A 48 -0.31 -6.42 2.80
N ARG A 49 0.75 -6.26 2.02
CA ARG A 49 1.54 -7.38 1.48
C ARG A 49 2.74 -7.71 2.38
N GLN A 50 3.54 -6.70 2.73
CA GLN A 50 4.81 -6.90 3.44
C GLN A 50 4.63 -7.40 4.87
N GLY A 51 3.47 -7.16 5.47
CA GLY A 51 3.10 -7.65 6.80
C GLY A 51 2.66 -9.11 6.84
N GLY A 52 2.54 -9.77 5.68
CA GLY A 52 1.96 -11.10 5.56
C GLY A 52 0.44 -11.09 5.73
N THR A 53 -0.15 -12.29 5.66
CA THR A 53 -1.58 -12.51 5.85
C THR A 53 -1.85 -13.34 7.09
N ARG A 54 -3.12 -13.51 7.44
CA ARG A 54 -3.51 -14.35 8.59
C ARG A 54 -3.03 -15.79 8.42
N SER A 55 -3.05 -16.33 7.19
CA SER A 55 -2.65 -17.73 6.92
C SER A 55 -1.18 -17.88 6.54
N LEU A 56 -0.55 -16.84 5.98
CA LEU A 56 0.80 -16.89 5.44
C LEU A 56 1.66 -15.76 6.04
N PRO A 57 2.65 -16.10 6.87
CA PRO A 57 3.71 -15.14 7.24
C PRO A 57 4.38 -14.54 5.99
N ALA A 58 4.94 -13.34 6.12
CA ALA A 58 5.48 -12.57 5.01
C ALA A 58 6.46 -13.36 4.12
N GLU A 59 7.41 -14.10 4.74
CA GLU A 59 8.39 -14.89 4.01
C GLU A 59 7.77 -16.05 3.20
N LYS A 60 6.68 -16.66 3.73
CA LYS A 60 5.97 -17.72 3.02
C LYS A 60 5.12 -17.16 1.89
N LEU A 61 4.53 -15.99 2.09
CA LEU A 61 3.82 -15.28 1.04
C LEU A 61 4.78 -14.91 -0.11
N ASP A 62 5.95 -14.35 0.22
CA ASP A 62 6.99 -14.01 -0.76
C ASP A 62 7.43 -15.26 -1.53
N ALA A 63 7.80 -16.34 -0.84
CA ALA A 63 8.20 -17.60 -1.48
C ALA A 63 7.09 -18.19 -2.38
N ARG A 64 5.82 -18.01 -2.01
CA ARG A 64 4.70 -18.48 -2.83
C ARG A 64 4.52 -17.64 -4.09
N LEU A 65 4.63 -16.32 -3.97
CA LEU A 65 4.58 -15.40 -5.13
C LEU A 65 5.75 -15.66 -6.08
N ASP A 66 6.96 -15.88 -5.56
CA ASP A 66 8.15 -16.22 -6.35
C ASP A 66 7.95 -17.53 -7.10
N PHE A 67 7.39 -18.57 -6.45
CA PHE A 67 7.08 -19.85 -7.09
C PHE A 67 6.11 -19.70 -8.27
N LEU A 68 5.14 -18.81 -8.15
CA LEU A 68 4.15 -18.49 -9.19
C LEU A 68 4.70 -17.51 -10.25
N ALA A 69 5.93 -17.01 -10.07
CA ALA A 69 6.45 -15.86 -10.82
C ALA A 69 5.45 -14.69 -10.85
N ALA A 70 4.70 -14.51 -9.77
CA ALA A 70 3.66 -13.50 -9.64
C ALA A 70 4.20 -12.21 -9.04
N GLN A 71 3.83 -11.08 -9.62
CA GLN A 71 4.11 -9.76 -9.07
C GLN A 71 2.85 -9.24 -8.37
N LEU A 72 2.89 -9.21 -7.05
CA LEU A 72 1.82 -8.63 -6.23
C LEU A 72 2.38 -7.45 -5.45
N ASN A 73 1.84 -6.28 -5.69
CA ASN A 73 2.24 -5.03 -5.04
C ASN A 73 1.02 -4.35 -4.44
N THR A 74 1.23 -3.67 -3.30
CA THR A 74 0.20 -2.87 -2.64
C THR A 74 0.74 -1.49 -2.34
N TYR A 75 -0.13 -0.48 -2.37
CA TYR A 75 0.26 0.91 -2.14
C TYR A 75 -0.81 1.69 -1.41
N GLY A 76 -0.39 2.73 -0.70
CA GLY A 76 -1.24 3.77 -0.16
C GLY A 76 -0.72 5.13 -0.61
N GLY A 77 -1.44 5.78 -1.52
CA GLY A 77 -1.12 7.08 -2.07
C GLY A 77 -1.87 8.21 -1.38
N ASN A 78 -1.86 9.41 -1.97
CA ASN A 78 -2.50 10.58 -1.39
C ASN A 78 -4.03 10.53 -1.47
N GLU A 79 -4.59 10.07 -2.59
CA GLU A 79 -6.03 10.08 -2.89
C GLU A 79 -6.59 8.69 -3.19
N GLU A 80 -5.70 7.75 -3.46
CA GLU A 80 -6.02 6.38 -3.86
C GLU A 80 -5.05 5.41 -3.19
N ALA A 81 -5.56 4.25 -2.87
CA ALA A 81 -4.78 3.10 -2.47
C ALA A 81 -5.14 1.90 -3.35
N GLY A 82 -4.34 0.85 -3.33
CA GLY A 82 -4.69 -0.30 -4.15
C GLY A 82 -3.71 -1.44 -4.12
N LEU A 83 -4.01 -2.38 -5.02
CA LEU A 83 -3.25 -3.58 -5.26
C LEU A 83 -3.07 -3.77 -6.77
N PHE A 84 -1.89 -4.18 -7.16
CA PHE A 84 -1.58 -4.66 -8.50
C PHE A 84 -1.08 -6.10 -8.42
N LEU A 85 -1.65 -6.97 -9.27
CA LEU A 85 -1.24 -8.35 -9.43
C LEU A 85 -0.99 -8.63 -10.91
N ASN A 86 0.16 -9.23 -11.22
CA ASN A 86 0.48 -9.74 -12.55
C ASN A 86 1.02 -11.17 -12.42
N LEU A 87 0.49 -12.10 -13.22
CA LEU A 87 0.87 -13.51 -13.17
C LEU A 87 0.47 -14.24 -14.45
N MET A 88 0.95 -15.48 -14.58
CA MET A 88 0.55 -16.36 -15.68
C MET A 88 -0.93 -16.78 -15.56
N GLU A 89 -1.62 -16.88 -16.68
CA GLU A 89 -3.05 -17.27 -16.77
C GLU A 89 -3.35 -18.59 -16.03
N LYS A 90 -2.46 -19.59 -16.18
CA LYS A 90 -2.60 -20.89 -15.52
C LYS A 90 -2.70 -20.82 -14.01
N ASP A 91 -2.12 -19.78 -13.39
CA ASP A 91 -2.01 -19.61 -11.94
C ASP A 91 -3.01 -18.58 -11.38
N VAL A 92 -3.89 -18.06 -12.23
CA VAL A 92 -4.82 -16.96 -11.91
C VAL A 92 -5.70 -17.27 -10.71
N LYS A 93 -6.17 -18.49 -10.57
CA LYS A 93 -7.03 -18.89 -9.45
C LYS A 93 -6.33 -18.73 -8.11
N GLU A 94 -5.10 -19.17 -8.03
CA GLU A 94 -4.29 -19.05 -6.82
C GLU A 94 -3.86 -17.61 -6.55
N GLY A 95 -3.38 -16.93 -7.58
CA GLY A 95 -2.98 -15.52 -7.45
C GLY A 95 -4.11 -14.61 -6.99
N LEU A 96 -5.33 -14.82 -7.50
CA LEU A 96 -6.52 -14.09 -7.03
C LEU A 96 -6.87 -14.42 -5.57
N ALA A 97 -6.71 -15.68 -5.14
CA ALA A 97 -6.94 -16.05 -3.75
C ALA A 97 -5.94 -15.35 -2.82
N LEU A 98 -4.66 -15.33 -3.18
CA LEU A 98 -3.61 -14.60 -2.44
C LEU A 98 -3.88 -13.09 -2.41
N ALA A 99 -4.24 -12.49 -3.54
CA ALA A 99 -4.56 -11.07 -3.60
C ALA A 99 -5.76 -10.70 -2.73
N LEU A 100 -6.79 -11.54 -2.73
CA LEU A 100 -7.98 -11.36 -1.89
C LEU A 100 -7.61 -11.47 -0.41
N GLU A 101 -6.78 -12.44 -0.03
CA GLU A 101 -6.34 -12.59 1.35
C GLU A 101 -5.50 -11.42 1.83
N VAL A 102 -4.56 -10.94 1.00
CA VAL A 102 -3.77 -9.72 1.26
C VAL A 102 -4.67 -8.51 1.50
N LEU A 103 -5.74 -8.36 0.71
CA LEU A 103 -6.68 -7.25 0.87
C LEU A 103 -7.61 -7.40 2.08
N THR A 104 -8.04 -8.61 2.42
CA THR A 104 -9.12 -8.78 3.40
C THR A 104 -8.65 -9.31 4.75
N GLN A 105 -7.47 -9.94 4.80
CA GLN A 105 -6.95 -10.60 6.00
C GLN A 105 -5.45 -10.33 6.22
N PRO A 106 -4.98 -9.07 6.12
CA PRO A 106 -3.59 -8.76 6.40
C PRO A 106 -3.25 -9.01 7.87
N ALA A 107 -2.05 -9.53 8.13
CA ALA A 107 -1.59 -9.79 9.51
C ALA A 107 -1.05 -8.54 10.19
N PHE A 108 -0.50 -7.59 9.43
CA PHE A 108 0.21 -6.42 9.95
C PHE A 108 1.23 -6.80 11.03
N ALA A 109 2.14 -7.74 10.68
CA ALA A 109 3.13 -8.25 11.63
C ALA A 109 3.98 -7.11 12.20
N GLN A 110 4.16 -7.09 13.54
CA GLN A 110 4.79 -5.98 14.24
C GLN A 110 6.24 -5.76 13.81
N ASP A 111 7.02 -6.83 13.64
CA ASP A 111 8.40 -6.79 13.19
C ASP A 111 8.55 -6.18 11.80
N ARG A 112 7.58 -6.41 10.91
CA ARG A 112 7.50 -5.85 9.56
C ARG A 112 7.15 -4.37 9.58
N LEU A 113 6.22 -3.97 10.44
CA LEU A 113 5.91 -2.56 10.67
C LEU A 113 7.15 -1.83 11.23
N ASP A 114 7.86 -2.41 12.18
CA ASP A 114 9.07 -1.82 12.75
C ASP A 114 10.19 -1.70 11.71
N LEU A 115 10.34 -2.68 10.81
CA LEU A 115 11.28 -2.61 9.69
C LEU A 115 10.90 -1.46 8.74
N TRP A 116 9.62 -1.35 8.37
CA TRP A 116 9.12 -0.27 7.52
C TRP A 116 9.39 1.10 8.16
N LYS A 117 9.10 1.27 9.45
CA LYS A 117 9.38 2.52 10.18
C LYS A 117 10.86 2.88 10.12
N ARG A 118 11.76 1.93 10.43
CA ARG A 118 13.21 2.18 10.36
C ARG A 118 13.65 2.64 8.97
N ASN A 119 13.16 1.99 7.92
CA ASN A 119 13.50 2.37 6.55
C ASN A 119 12.95 3.75 6.20
N ARG A 120 11.74 4.07 6.66
CA ARG A 120 11.12 5.37 6.38
C ARG A 120 11.78 6.52 7.15
N LEU A 121 12.22 6.27 8.39
CA LEU A 121 12.98 7.25 9.17
C LEU A 121 14.33 7.56 8.52
N ARG A 122 15.06 6.54 8.04
CA ARG A 122 16.30 6.75 7.28
C ARG A 122 16.05 7.59 6.02
N ALA A 123 14.97 7.31 5.28
CA ALA A 123 14.61 8.10 4.11
C ALA A 123 14.31 9.57 4.46
N LEU A 124 13.71 9.84 5.63
CA LEU A 124 13.51 11.22 6.11
C LEU A 124 14.84 11.92 6.45
N GLU A 125 15.79 11.22 7.07
CA GLU A 125 17.11 11.76 7.37
C GLU A 125 17.85 12.17 6.08
N GLN A 126 17.71 11.36 5.02
CA GLN A 126 18.34 11.62 3.71
C GLN A 126 17.59 12.67 2.87
N LEU A 127 16.38 13.07 3.27
CA LEU A 127 15.59 14.04 2.49
C LEU A 127 16.31 15.40 2.33
N ASN A 128 17.09 15.80 3.33
CA ASN A 128 17.86 17.05 3.27
C ASN A 128 19.01 17.01 2.24
N ASP A 129 19.40 15.82 1.79
CA ASP A 129 20.44 15.61 0.78
C ASP A 129 19.85 15.52 -0.64
N ASP A 130 18.50 15.56 -0.75
CA ASP A 130 17.76 15.52 -2.03
C ASP A 130 17.13 16.89 -2.35
N PRO A 131 17.78 17.73 -3.18
CA PRO A 131 17.24 19.03 -3.55
C PRO A 131 15.85 18.96 -4.21
N ALA A 132 15.59 17.93 -5.00
CA ALA A 132 14.29 17.73 -5.66
C ALA A 132 13.20 17.36 -4.65
N GLY A 133 13.54 16.60 -3.62
CA GLY A 133 12.64 16.28 -2.50
C GLY A 133 12.29 17.54 -1.70
N ILE A 134 13.29 18.37 -1.40
CA ILE A 134 13.10 19.65 -0.71
C ILE A 134 12.21 20.58 -1.54
N GLU A 135 12.51 20.74 -2.83
CA GLU A 135 11.71 21.56 -3.75
C GLU A 135 10.24 21.11 -3.75
N ARG A 136 9.99 19.82 -3.93
CA ARG A 136 8.63 19.25 -3.94
C ARG A 136 7.87 19.56 -2.65
N TYR A 137 8.54 19.45 -1.51
CA TYR A 137 7.94 19.79 -0.22
C TYR A 137 7.59 21.27 -0.15
N GLN A 138 8.54 22.16 -0.50
CA GLN A 138 8.34 23.61 -0.45
C GLN A 138 7.25 24.07 -1.42
N VAL A 139 7.22 23.55 -2.64
CA VAL A 139 6.16 23.82 -3.62
C VAL A 139 4.79 23.40 -3.08
N GLY A 140 4.70 22.21 -2.48
CA GLY A 140 3.45 21.76 -1.85
C GLY A 140 2.99 22.72 -0.75
N LEU A 141 3.91 23.11 0.13
CA LEU A 141 3.63 24.03 1.25
C LEU A 141 3.19 25.42 0.77
N LEU A 142 3.88 25.98 -0.23
CA LEU A 142 3.58 27.30 -0.80
C LEU A 142 2.28 27.31 -1.60
N THR A 143 1.96 26.21 -2.28
CA THR A 143 0.78 26.11 -3.15
C THR A 143 -0.50 25.86 -2.35
N TYR A 144 -0.44 24.95 -1.37
CA TYR A 144 -1.64 24.47 -0.67
C TYR A 144 -1.73 24.92 0.79
N GLY A 145 -0.63 25.41 1.37
CA GLY A 145 -0.57 25.73 2.80
C GLY A 145 -0.34 24.49 3.68
N ALA A 146 0.15 24.70 4.90
CA ALA A 146 0.58 23.64 5.81
C ALA A 146 -0.54 22.69 6.28
N ASP A 147 -1.79 23.16 6.27
CA ASP A 147 -2.93 22.36 6.71
C ASP A 147 -3.48 21.41 5.64
N HIS A 148 -3.13 21.63 4.38
CA HIS A 148 -3.62 20.81 3.28
C HIS A 148 -2.90 19.45 3.24
N TYR A 149 -3.63 18.36 3.01
CA TYR A 149 -3.08 17.00 3.02
C TYR A 149 -1.90 16.81 2.04
N ALA A 150 -1.91 17.48 0.88
CA ALA A 150 -0.84 17.42 -0.11
C ALA A 150 0.48 18.06 0.36
N ALA A 151 0.41 18.94 1.37
CA ALA A 151 1.57 19.58 1.99
C ALA A 151 1.97 18.96 3.33
N ARG A 152 1.14 18.05 3.88
CA ARG A 152 1.45 17.34 5.13
C ARG A 152 2.41 16.19 4.89
N TRP A 153 3.66 16.37 5.34
CA TRP A 153 4.67 15.33 5.28
C TRP A 153 4.79 14.60 6.61
N PRO A 154 5.08 13.29 6.59
CA PRO A 154 5.32 12.55 7.81
C PRO A 154 6.50 13.13 8.59
N THR A 155 6.32 13.39 9.87
CA THR A 155 7.41 13.70 10.78
C THR A 155 7.98 12.42 11.37
N ALA A 156 9.21 12.48 11.91
CA ALA A 156 9.80 11.34 12.62
C ALA A 156 8.91 10.88 13.79
N ALA A 157 8.34 11.84 14.54
CA ALA A 157 7.43 11.55 15.66
C ALA A 157 6.15 10.86 15.19
N ALA A 158 5.53 11.34 14.09
CA ALA A 158 4.34 10.72 13.50
C ALA A 158 4.63 9.26 13.09
N LEU A 159 5.73 9.02 12.37
CA LEU A 159 6.12 7.67 11.93
C LEU A 159 6.43 6.73 13.11
N GLN A 160 7.15 7.20 14.12
CA GLN A 160 7.44 6.42 15.33
C GLN A 160 6.17 6.07 16.09
N GLY A 161 5.21 7.00 16.16
CA GLY A 161 3.94 6.84 16.86
C GLY A 161 2.90 5.97 16.15
N LEU A 162 3.14 5.49 14.91
CA LEU A 162 2.24 4.55 14.25
C LEU A 162 2.25 3.20 14.98
N THR A 163 1.08 2.63 15.18
CA THR A 163 0.93 1.32 15.83
C THR A 163 0.23 0.32 14.91
N ARG A 164 0.30 -0.95 15.27
CA ARG A 164 -0.45 -2.00 14.58
C ARG A 164 -1.96 -1.77 14.66
N GLU A 165 -2.43 -1.26 15.80
CA GLU A 165 -3.83 -0.92 16.04
C GLU A 165 -4.29 0.21 15.10
N ASP A 166 -3.43 1.19 14.83
CA ASP A 166 -3.73 2.23 13.83
C ASP A 166 -3.93 1.62 12.44
N LEU A 167 -3.09 0.65 12.03
CA LEU A 167 -3.23 -0.04 10.75
C LEU A 167 -4.52 -0.86 10.68
N LEU A 168 -4.88 -1.55 11.75
CA LEU A 168 -6.13 -2.32 11.83
C LEU A 168 -7.36 -1.42 11.75
N ALA A 169 -7.36 -0.31 12.51
CA ALA A 169 -8.45 0.66 12.47
C ALA A 169 -8.58 1.33 11.09
N HIS A 170 -7.44 1.67 10.48
CA HIS A 170 -7.41 2.23 9.12
C HIS A 170 -7.93 1.21 8.10
N HIS A 171 -7.52 -0.06 8.20
CA HIS A 171 -7.97 -1.14 7.34
C HIS A 171 -9.49 -1.32 7.38
N ALA A 172 -10.09 -1.38 8.56
CA ALA A 172 -11.54 -1.50 8.73
C ALA A 172 -12.34 -0.31 8.17
N ARG A 173 -11.68 0.84 7.95
CA ARG A 173 -12.29 2.01 7.32
C ARG A 173 -12.15 1.99 5.80
N MET A 174 -11.09 1.37 5.29
CA MET A 174 -10.75 1.36 3.86
C MET A 174 -11.36 0.19 3.10
N ILE A 175 -11.54 -0.97 3.77
CA ILE A 175 -12.04 -2.24 3.22
C ILE A 175 -13.33 -2.64 3.92
#